data_1beb0ab2edc5c4fcc7fb3e707522c758
#
_entry.id   1beb0ab2edc5c4fcc7fb3e707522c758
#
_cell.length_a   1.000
_cell.length_b   1.000
_cell.length_c   1.000
_cell.angle_alpha   90.00
_cell.angle_beta   90.00
_cell.angle_gamma   90.00
#
_symmetry.space_group_name_H-M   'P 1'
#
loop_
_entity.id
_entity.type
_entity.pdbx_description
1 polymer ?
#
loop_
_entity_poly.entity_id
_entity_poly.type
_entity_poly.pdbx_seq_one_letter_code
_entity_poly.pdbx_strand_id
1 'polypeptide(L)'
;MPKGTNQKFKLYRLAQIMLEKTDEEHYITMPEIMESLAEYNITADRKSIYTDLRDLSVLGIEVEGEPIGNRYHYHVVSRTFELPELKLLVDAIQSSKFITEKKSNTLIKKLEKMVSEYEAQKLQRQVYVSGRIKTMNESIYYTVDAIHNAISENKKIKFQYYQWNVKKEMELRHNGAWYHISPWGLSWDDENYYLVGYDSDAEKIKHYRVDKMLHIRFSSENREGKKFFNKLDMADYAKKSFGMFGGKEQTVKLLVKNNLVGVIIDRFGKNVILFPTDDEHFTVNVNVHVSRQFLGWLFSLGGRYKDCWTG
;
A
#
# COMPACT_ATOMS: atom_id res chain seq x y z
N MET A 1 39.64 36.72 0.80
CA MET A 1 38.93 36.40 2.03
C MET A 1 39.12 34.94 2.37
N PRO A 2 39.39 34.54 3.64
CA PRO A 2 39.49 33.12 3.96
C PRO A 2 38.16 32.45 3.65
N LYS A 3 38.22 31.36 2.89
CA LYS A 3 37.03 30.52 2.63
C LYS A 3 36.56 29.97 3.99
N GLY A 4 35.32 30.19 4.36
CA GLY A 4 34.75 29.62 5.58
C GLY A 4 34.88 28.11 5.66
N THR A 5 34.78 27.56 6.85
CA THR A 5 34.94 26.11 7.13
C THR A 5 33.78 25.34 6.51
N ASN A 6 34.04 24.15 5.99
CA ASN A 6 33.04 23.18 5.46
C ASN A 6 32.11 23.71 4.32
N GLN A 7 32.61 24.65 3.51
CA GLN A 7 31.81 25.29 2.44
C GLN A 7 31.23 24.30 1.43
N LYS A 8 31.83 23.12 1.23
CA LYS A 8 31.33 22.09 0.31
C LYS A 8 29.95 21.54 0.73
N PHE A 9 29.64 21.58 2.02
CA PHE A 9 28.37 21.06 2.55
C PHE A 9 27.33 22.16 2.82
N LYS A 10 27.70 23.44 2.60
CA LYS A 10 26.86 24.58 2.98
C LYS A 10 25.49 24.53 2.30
N LEU A 11 25.45 24.42 0.96
CA LEU A 11 24.20 24.41 0.22
C LEU A 11 23.30 23.22 0.64
N TYR A 12 23.89 22.05 0.79
CA TYR A 12 23.17 20.85 1.24
C TYR A 12 22.57 21.02 2.64
N ARG A 13 23.35 21.57 3.57
CA ARG A 13 22.86 21.81 4.94
C ARG A 13 21.84 22.93 4.99
N LEU A 14 22.01 23.97 4.20
CA LEU A 14 21.01 25.04 4.05
C LEU A 14 19.67 24.45 3.54
N ALA A 15 19.72 23.62 2.51
CA ALA A 15 18.52 22.92 2.00
C ALA A 15 17.82 22.11 3.11
N GLN A 16 18.59 21.33 3.88
CA GLN A 16 18.02 20.56 4.99
C GLN A 16 17.39 21.46 6.06
N ILE A 17 18.09 22.51 6.49
CA ILE A 17 17.57 23.48 7.49
C ILE A 17 16.26 24.09 7.01
N MET A 18 16.21 24.52 5.76
CA MET A 18 14.99 25.13 5.19
C MET A 18 13.85 24.13 5.15
N LEU A 19 14.09 22.90 4.68
CA LEU A 19 13.07 21.84 4.60
C LEU A 19 12.61 21.35 5.98
N GLU A 20 13.49 21.29 6.97
CA GLU A 20 13.18 20.81 8.32
C GLU A 20 12.49 21.86 9.17
N LYS A 21 12.98 23.13 9.13
CA LYS A 21 12.56 24.18 10.07
C LYS A 21 11.51 25.15 9.51
N THR A 22 11.09 25.02 8.25
CA THR A 22 10.09 25.93 7.68
C THR A 22 8.99 25.20 6.90
N ASP A 23 7.84 25.82 6.82
CA ASP A 23 6.69 25.44 6.00
C ASP A 23 5.82 26.70 5.73
N GLU A 24 4.60 26.54 5.21
CA GLU A 24 3.70 27.68 4.92
C GLU A 24 3.30 28.49 6.14
N GLU A 25 3.40 27.93 7.37
CA GLU A 25 3.04 28.59 8.62
C GLU A 25 4.25 28.96 9.48
N HIS A 26 5.43 28.37 9.20
CA HIS A 26 6.62 28.50 10.03
C HIS A 26 7.80 29.04 9.22
N TYR A 27 8.39 30.08 9.73
CA TYR A 27 9.40 30.89 9.07
C TYR A 27 10.70 30.91 9.88
N ILE A 28 11.81 31.18 9.20
CA ILE A 28 13.13 31.34 9.80
C ILE A 28 13.77 32.64 9.35
N THR A 29 14.47 33.32 10.24
CA THR A 29 15.23 34.55 9.95
C THR A 29 16.66 34.27 9.52
N MET A 30 17.32 35.24 8.86
CA MET A 30 18.72 35.11 8.47
C MET A 30 19.67 34.80 9.66
N PRO A 31 19.53 35.43 10.85
CA PRO A 31 20.34 35.04 12.00
C PRO A 31 20.16 33.58 12.42
N GLU A 32 18.92 33.08 12.44
CA GLU A 32 18.62 31.70 12.79
C GLU A 32 19.15 30.69 11.75
N ILE A 33 19.14 31.06 10.46
CA ILE A 33 19.78 30.26 9.41
C ILE A 33 21.30 30.17 9.68
N MET A 34 21.93 31.29 10.01
CA MET A 34 23.37 31.34 10.29
C MET A 34 23.71 30.51 11.53
N GLU A 35 22.91 30.60 12.58
CA GLU A 35 23.06 29.81 13.82
C GLU A 35 22.91 28.32 13.53
N SER A 36 21.89 27.91 12.77
CA SER A 36 21.67 26.52 12.38
C SER A 36 22.82 25.97 11.52
N LEU A 37 23.41 26.78 10.63
CA LEU A 37 24.60 26.39 9.87
C LEU A 37 25.83 26.24 10.79
N ALA A 38 25.95 27.07 11.83
CA ALA A 38 27.06 27.02 12.78
C ALA A 38 27.06 25.72 13.60
N GLU A 39 25.87 25.15 13.90
CA GLU A 39 25.75 23.82 14.53
C GLU A 39 26.48 22.72 13.73
N TYR A 40 26.59 22.86 12.41
CA TYR A 40 27.32 21.97 11.53
C TYR A 40 28.77 22.43 11.27
N ASN A 41 29.29 23.36 12.06
CA ASN A 41 30.60 23.97 11.87
C ASN A 41 30.77 24.64 10.48
N ILE A 42 29.70 25.25 9.97
CA ILE A 42 29.68 25.98 8.71
C ILE A 42 29.57 27.47 9.03
N THR A 43 30.59 28.24 8.69
CA THR A 43 30.57 29.70 8.79
C THR A 43 30.26 30.29 7.41
N ALA A 44 29.27 31.15 7.33
CA ALA A 44 28.88 31.81 6.08
C ALA A 44 28.52 33.27 6.34
N ASP A 45 28.82 34.14 5.39
CA ASP A 45 28.34 35.52 5.40
C ASP A 45 26.92 35.60 4.79
N ARG A 46 26.18 36.61 5.21
CA ARG A 46 24.80 36.84 4.76
C ARG A 46 24.65 36.88 3.24
N LYS A 47 25.58 37.56 2.54
CA LYS A 47 25.51 37.72 1.09
C LYS A 47 25.62 36.37 0.38
N SER A 48 26.49 35.49 0.88
CA SER A 48 26.63 34.13 0.37
C SER A 48 25.37 33.30 0.60
N ILE A 49 24.71 33.44 1.77
CA ILE A 49 23.47 32.71 2.07
C ILE A 49 22.32 33.17 1.17
N TYR A 50 22.20 34.49 0.89
CA TYR A 50 21.20 34.98 -0.07
C TYR A 50 21.36 34.39 -1.47
N THR A 51 22.60 34.18 -1.92
CA THR A 51 22.86 33.50 -3.19
C THR A 51 22.43 32.04 -3.11
N ASP A 52 22.85 31.35 -2.04
CA ASP A 52 22.51 29.94 -1.86
C ASP A 52 20.98 29.71 -1.75
N LEU A 53 20.23 30.58 -1.06
CA LEU A 53 18.76 30.49 -0.97
C LEU A 53 18.11 30.57 -2.37
N ARG A 54 18.64 31.42 -3.26
CA ARG A 54 18.17 31.46 -4.65
C ARG A 54 18.55 30.21 -5.42
N ASP A 55 19.76 29.71 -5.20
CA ASP A 55 20.26 28.52 -5.88
C ASP A 55 19.51 27.26 -5.46
N LEU A 56 18.81 27.24 -4.32
CA LEU A 56 17.93 26.15 -3.89
C LEU A 56 16.82 25.86 -4.89
N SER A 57 16.35 26.88 -5.63
CA SER A 57 15.33 26.71 -6.67
C SER A 57 15.80 25.76 -7.79
N VAL A 58 17.10 25.75 -8.11
CA VAL A 58 17.69 24.83 -9.08
C VAL A 58 17.62 23.37 -8.59
N LEU A 59 17.55 23.17 -7.27
CA LEU A 59 17.34 21.87 -6.63
C LEU A 59 15.86 21.53 -6.43
N GLY A 60 14.94 22.36 -6.94
CA GLY A 60 13.50 22.18 -6.79
C GLY A 60 12.96 22.58 -5.41
N ILE A 61 13.71 23.37 -4.63
CA ILE A 61 13.30 23.91 -3.33
C ILE A 61 13.04 25.40 -3.50
N GLU A 62 11.79 25.79 -3.58
CA GLU A 62 11.40 27.18 -3.70
C GLU A 62 11.31 27.82 -2.31
N VAL A 63 12.11 28.87 -2.11
CA VAL A 63 12.16 29.63 -0.88
C VAL A 63 11.66 31.03 -1.14
N GLU A 64 10.61 31.42 -0.43
CA GLU A 64 10.12 32.77 -0.39
C GLU A 64 10.55 33.49 0.87
N GLY A 65 10.58 34.81 0.80
CA GLY A 65 10.92 35.63 1.93
C GLY A 65 10.02 36.86 2.00
N GLU A 66 9.55 37.18 3.20
CA GLU A 66 8.68 38.32 3.44
C GLU A 66 9.08 39.09 4.69
N PRO A 67 8.80 40.42 4.75
CA PRO A 67 9.02 41.23 5.94
C PRO A 67 7.91 40.96 6.95
N ILE A 68 8.27 40.47 8.14
CA ILE A 68 7.36 40.33 9.30
C ILE A 68 7.92 41.19 10.42
N GLY A 69 7.21 42.27 10.75
CA GLY A 69 7.70 43.31 11.69
C GLY A 69 8.98 43.97 11.22
N ASN A 70 10.03 43.94 12.02
CA ASN A 70 11.33 44.57 11.72
C ASN A 70 12.37 43.56 11.10
N ARG A 71 11.95 42.35 10.75
CA ARG A 71 12.84 41.30 10.24
C ARG A 71 12.30 40.68 8.97
N TYR A 72 13.20 40.20 8.14
CA TYR A 72 12.89 39.40 6.95
C TYR A 72 12.90 37.92 7.28
N HIS A 73 11.83 37.24 6.93
CA HIS A 73 11.60 35.84 7.24
C HIS A 73 11.56 35.03 5.94
N TYR A 74 12.06 33.81 6.00
CA TYR A 74 12.16 32.91 4.85
C TYR A 74 11.44 31.60 5.16
N HIS A 75 10.77 31.04 4.17
CA HIS A 75 10.13 29.73 4.27
C HIS A 75 10.13 29.00 2.94
N VAL A 76 9.96 27.70 2.97
CA VAL A 76 9.77 26.85 1.81
C VAL A 76 8.30 26.84 1.41
N VAL A 77 8.00 27.17 0.14
CA VAL A 77 6.65 27.20 -0.43
C VAL A 77 6.31 26.01 -1.31
N SER A 78 7.28 25.20 -1.70
CA SER A 78 7.04 24.01 -2.50
C SER A 78 7.59 22.76 -1.84
N ARG A 79 6.80 21.70 -1.83
CA ARG A 79 7.19 20.38 -1.35
C ARG A 79 6.74 19.31 -2.33
N THR A 80 7.44 18.18 -2.33
CA THR A 80 7.10 17.04 -3.18
C THR A 80 5.71 16.48 -2.87
N PHE A 81 5.30 16.54 -1.61
CA PHE A 81 3.97 16.13 -1.14
C PHE A 81 3.36 17.24 -0.30
N GLU A 82 2.07 17.44 -0.49
CA GLU A 82 1.26 18.23 0.42
C GLU A 82 0.99 17.48 1.74
N LEU A 83 0.82 18.20 2.84
CA LEU A 83 0.52 17.60 4.14
C LEU A 83 -0.73 16.67 4.12
N PRO A 84 -1.85 17.01 3.43
CA PRO A 84 -3.00 16.11 3.30
C PRO A 84 -2.67 14.79 2.59
N GLU A 85 -1.81 14.82 1.57
CA GLU A 85 -1.39 13.62 0.84
C GLU A 85 -0.58 12.68 1.74
N LEU A 86 0.37 13.23 2.51
CA LEU A 86 1.14 12.45 3.47
C LEU A 86 0.27 11.88 4.59
N LYS A 87 -0.76 12.62 5.06
CA LYS A 87 -1.74 12.10 6.02
C LYS A 87 -2.46 10.87 5.47
N LEU A 88 -2.89 10.88 4.20
CA LEU A 88 -3.51 9.72 3.55
C LEU A 88 -2.55 8.54 3.45
N LEU A 89 -1.28 8.78 3.13
CA LEU A 89 -0.25 7.72 3.09
C LEU A 89 -0.01 7.11 4.48
N VAL A 90 0.07 7.93 5.52
CA VAL A 90 0.20 7.47 6.92
C VAL A 90 -1.02 6.62 7.31
N ASP A 91 -2.23 7.09 7.01
CA ASP A 91 -3.47 6.37 7.29
C ASP A 91 -3.51 5.02 6.56
N ALA A 92 -3.09 4.96 5.30
CA ALA A 92 -2.99 3.72 4.53
C ALA A 92 -1.99 2.73 5.14
N ILE A 93 -0.83 3.20 5.59
CA ILE A 93 0.19 2.37 6.25
C ILE A 93 -0.33 1.86 7.60
N GLN A 94 -0.96 2.72 8.41
CA GLN A 94 -1.48 2.34 9.73
C GLN A 94 -2.64 1.36 9.61
N SER A 95 -3.54 1.58 8.66
CA SER A 95 -4.71 0.73 8.44
C SER A 95 -4.37 -0.62 7.82
N SER A 96 -3.24 -0.77 7.17
CA SER A 96 -2.86 -2.02 6.49
C SER A 96 -2.64 -3.17 7.46
N LYS A 97 -3.37 -4.28 7.29
CA LYS A 97 -3.13 -5.55 7.99
C LYS A 97 -1.85 -6.25 7.50
N PHE A 98 -1.47 -5.97 6.26
CA PHE A 98 -0.35 -6.60 5.59
C PHE A 98 1.02 -6.12 6.11
N ILE A 99 1.11 -4.87 6.59
CA ILE A 99 2.36 -4.28 7.08
C ILE A 99 2.44 -4.51 8.60
N THR A 100 3.57 -5.06 9.09
CA THR A 100 3.78 -5.25 10.53
C THR A 100 3.79 -3.91 11.26
N GLU A 101 3.47 -3.90 12.55
CA GLU A 101 3.47 -2.67 13.35
C GLU A 101 4.84 -1.98 13.35
N LYS A 102 5.91 -2.76 13.55
CA LYS A 102 7.30 -2.27 13.51
C LYS A 102 7.65 -1.62 12.17
N LYS A 103 7.24 -2.27 11.05
CA LYS A 103 7.49 -1.73 9.71
C LYS A 103 6.64 -0.49 9.43
N SER A 104 5.39 -0.46 9.89
CA SER A 104 4.53 0.72 9.79
C SER A 104 5.19 1.93 10.46
N ASN A 105 5.64 1.79 11.69
CA ASN A 105 6.33 2.85 12.43
C ASN A 105 7.61 3.32 11.72
N THR A 106 8.35 2.37 11.12
CA THR A 106 9.57 2.72 10.36
C THR A 106 9.24 3.51 9.10
N LEU A 107 8.17 3.15 8.38
CA LEU A 107 7.73 3.84 7.16
C LEU A 107 7.19 5.23 7.49
N ILE A 108 6.37 5.36 8.53
CA ILE A 108 5.82 6.64 8.97
C ILE A 108 6.95 7.61 9.34
N LYS A 109 7.97 7.15 10.09
CA LYS A 109 9.17 7.96 10.39
C LYS A 109 9.95 8.41 9.14
N LYS A 110 9.85 7.69 8.03
CA LYS A 110 10.43 8.14 6.76
C LYS A 110 9.57 9.20 6.08
N LEU A 111 8.25 9.09 6.17
CA LEU A 111 7.32 10.10 5.66
C LEU A 111 7.42 11.41 6.47
N GLU A 112 7.57 11.33 7.79
CA GLU A 112 7.79 12.49 8.67
C GLU A 112 8.98 13.35 8.23
N LYS A 113 10.03 12.74 7.66
CA LYS A 113 11.19 13.45 7.13
C LYS A 113 10.95 14.20 5.80
N MET A 114 9.79 14.05 5.21
CA MET A 114 9.42 14.72 3.94
C MET A 114 8.70 16.05 4.16
N VAL A 115 8.43 16.39 5.40
CA VAL A 115 7.78 17.62 5.84
C VAL A 115 8.63 18.35 6.89
N SER A 116 8.20 19.55 7.33
CA SER A 116 8.82 20.26 8.44
C SER A 116 8.66 19.49 9.76
N GLU A 117 9.49 19.81 10.77
CA GLU A 117 9.34 19.25 12.11
C GLU A 117 7.98 19.59 12.76
N TYR A 118 7.37 20.70 12.39
CA TYR A 118 6.04 21.12 12.86
C TYR A 118 4.93 20.30 12.21
N GLU A 119 5.02 20.08 10.91
CA GLU A 119 4.07 19.24 10.19
C GLU A 119 4.22 17.76 10.53
N ALA A 120 5.46 17.28 10.79
CA ALA A 120 5.71 15.91 11.23
C ALA A 120 4.93 15.56 12.51
N GLN A 121 4.80 16.50 13.44
CA GLN A 121 3.96 16.32 14.64
C GLN A 121 2.48 16.14 14.27
N LYS A 122 2.02 16.84 13.23
CA LYS A 122 0.64 16.72 12.73
C LYS A 122 0.40 15.38 11.99
N LEU A 123 1.47 14.69 11.53
CA LEU A 123 1.39 13.35 10.90
C LEU A 123 1.25 12.22 11.92
N GLN A 124 1.68 12.43 13.17
CA GLN A 124 1.50 11.46 14.26
C GLN A 124 0.03 11.41 14.68
N ARG A 125 -0.86 11.10 13.74
CA ARG A 125 -2.29 11.08 13.98
C ARG A 125 -2.74 9.75 14.55
N GLN A 126 -3.76 9.87 15.35
CA GLN A 126 -4.53 8.77 15.88
C GLN A 126 -5.62 8.38 14.87
N VAL A 127 -5.27 7.72 13.77
CA VAL A 127 -6.28 6.91 13.11
C VAL A 127 -6.47 5.68 13.99
N TYR A 128 -7.52 5.70 14.79
CA TYR A 128 -7.93 4.52 15.54
C TYR A 128 -8.41 3.44 14.58
N VAL A 129 -7.50 2.59 14.17
CA VAL A 129 -7.87 1.33 13.50
C VAL A 129 -8.18 0.33 14.60
N SER A 130 -9.40 0.44 15.15
CA SER A 130 -9.86 -0.42 16.23
C SER A 130 -9.74 -1.90 15.85
N GLY A 131 -9.01 -2.68 16.66
CA GLY A 131 -8.98 -4.13 16.57
C GLY A 131 -8.26 -4.74 15.38
N ARG A 132 -7.47 -3.98 14.59
CA ARG A 132 -6.73 -4.54 13.46
C ARG A 132 -5.52 -5.34 13.91
N ILE A 133 -5.61 -6.66 13.72
CA ILE A 133 -4.49 -7.56 13.90
C ILE A 133 -3.59 -7.46 12.66
N LYS A 134 -2.42 -6.84 12.82
CA LYS A 134 -1.40 -6.78 11.78
C LYS A 134 -0.68 -8.12 11.64
N THR A 135 -0.14 -8.39 10.45
CA THR A 135 0.71 -9.56 10.25
C THR A 135 1.94 -9.52 11.17
N MET A 136 2.38 -10.70 11.59
CA MET A 136 3.61 -10.87 12.35
C MET A 136 4.81 -11.25 11.46
N ASN A 137 4.59 -11.43 10.16
CA ASN A 137 5.63 -11.84 9.22
C ASN A 137 6.43 -10.60 8.73
N GLU A 138 7.57 -10.35 9.34
CA GLU A 138 8.48 -9.25 9.00
C GLU A 138 9.09 -9.38 7.59
N SER A 139 9.12 -10.58 7.01
CA SER A 139 9.72 -10.82 5.70
C SER A 139 8.75 -10.66 4.53
N ILE A 140 7.49 -10.32 4.80
CA ILE A 140 6.42 -10.36 3.80
C ILE A 140 6.71 -9.49 2.57
N TYR A 141 7.29 -8.31 2.74
CA TYR A 141 7.63 -7.43 1.62
C TYR A 141 8.79 -7.98 0.77
N TYR A 142 9.73 -8.71 1.37
CA TYR A 142 10.76 -9.44 0.60
C TYR A 142 10.14 -10.61 -0.16
N THR A 143 9.13 -11.25 0.42
CA THR A 143 8.40 -12.34 -0.26
C THR A 143 7.65 -11.81 -1.47
N VAL A 144 6.99 -10.65 -1.36
CA VAL A 144 6.34 -9.97 -2.50
C VAL A 144 7.36 -9.62 -3.58
N ASP A 145 8.49 -9.02 -3.20
CA ASP A 145 9.57 -8.66 -4.14
C ASP A 145 10.13 -9.89 -4.84
N ALA A 146 10.41 -10.98 -4.10
CA ALA A 146 10.86 -12.23 -4.67
C ALA A 146 9.86 -12.82 -5.68
N ILE A 147 8.56 -12.72 -5.41
CA ILE A 147 7.53 -13.17 -6.36
C ILE A 147 7.55 -12.33 -7.64
N HIS A 148 7.63 -10.99 -7.52
CA HIS A 148 7.74 -10.12 -8.70
C HIS A 148 8.98 -10.43 -9.54
N ASN A 149 10.12 -10.62 -8.90
CA ASN A 149 11.37 -10.97 -9.58
C ASN A 149 11.26 -12.34 -10.30
N ALA A 150 10.67 -13.35 -9.65
CA ALA A 150 10.41 -14.65 -10.26
C ALA A 150 9.49 -14.56 -11.49
N ILE A 151 8.47 -13.69 -11.42
CA ILE A 151 7.57 -13.41 -12.55
C ILE A 151 8.35 -12.78 -13.71
N SER A 152 9.19 -11.80 -13.43
CA SER A 152 9.99 -11.07 -14.41
C SER A 152 11.04 -11.98 -15.07
N GLU A 153 11.69 -12.85 -14.30
CA GLU A 153 12.71 -13.78 -14.76
C GLU A 153 12.13 -15.06 -15.38
N ASN A 154 10.81 -15.21 -15.43
CA ASN A 154 10.12 -16.40 -15.92
C ASN A 154 10.50 -17.69 -15.15
N LYS A 155 10.67 -17.60 -13.83
CA LYS A 155 11.11 -18.72 -12.98
C LYS A 155 10.01 -19.22 -12.05
N LYS A 156 10.03 -20.53 -11.75
CA LYS A 156 9.25 -21.11 -10.66
C LYS A 156 9.83 -20.68 -9.32
N ILE A 157 9.00 -20.71 -8.30
CA ILE A 157 9.39 -20.52 -6.91
C ILE A 157 9.10 -21.76 -6.10
N LYS A 158 9.86 -21.95 -5.02
CA LYS A 158 9.56 -22.92 -3.97
C LYS A 158 9.47 -22.22 -2.63
N PHE A 159 8.52 -22.65 -1.81
CA PHE A 159 8.30 -22.09 -0.49
C PHE A 159 7.64 -23.13 0.42
N GLN A 160 7.69 -22.90 1.74
CA GLN A 160 6.89 -23.62 2.72
C GLN A 160 5.68 -22.78 3.10
N TYR A 161 4.58 -23.42 3.49
CA TYR A 161 3.34 -22.74 3.81
C TYR A 161 2.87 -23.13 5.21
N TYR A 162 2.50 -22.14 6.03
CA TYR A 162 2.07 -22.41 7.40
C TYR A 162 0.58 -22.17 7.60
N GLN A 163 0.05 -22.75 8.66
CA GLN A 163 -1.26 -22.49 9.23
C GLN A 163 -1.15 -22.35 10.75
N TRP A 164 -2.14 -21.73 11.34
CA TRP A 164 -2.26 -21.70 12.81
C TRP A 164 -3.01 -22.94 13.29
N ASN A 165 -2.53 -23.56 14.34
CA ASN A 165 -3.27 -24.59 15.06
C ASN A 165 -4.14 -23.97 16.16
N VAL A 166 -4.96 -24.77 16.82
CA VAL A 166 -5.86 -24.32 17.90
C VAL A 166 -5.12 -23.80 19.15
N LYS A 167 -3.84 -24.12 19.29
CA LYS A 167 -2.97 -23.62 20.34
C LYS A 167 -2.32 -22.28 20.00
N LYS A 168 -2.66 -21.70 18.83
CA LYS A 168 -2.07 -20.46 18.30
C LYS A 168 -0.58 -20.57 17.95
N GLU A 169 -0.12 -21.77 17.60
CA GLU A 169 1.24 -22.04 17.15
C GLU A 169 1.29 -22.11 15.62
N MET A 170 2.38 -21.64 15.02
CA MET A 170 2.61 -21.81 13.58
C MET A 170 2.99 -23.26 13.28
N GLU A 171 2.24 -23.89 12.41
CA GLU A 171 2.46 -25.25 11.96
C GLU A 171 2.65 -25.27 10.44
N LEU A 172 3.73 -25.88 9.98
CA LEU A 172 3.96 -26.05 8.55
C LEU A 172 2.97 -27.06 7.97
N ARG A 173 2.28 -26.71 6.92
CA ARG A 173 1.36 -27.62 6.21
C ARG A 173 2.13 -28.74 5.54
N HIS A 174 1.46 -29.89 5.39
CA HIS A 174 2.01 -31.09 4.75
C HIS A 174 3.37 -31.49 5.34
N ASN A 175 3.52 -31.45 6.67
CA ASN A 175 4.75 -31.80 7.39
C ASN A 175 5.99 -31.03 6.90
N GLY A 176 5.83 -29.78 6.49
CA GLY A 176 6.91 -28.95 6.01
C GLY A 176 7.32 -29.18 4.56
N ALA A 177 6.51 -29.88 3.78
CA ALA A 177 6.78 -30.07 2.34
C ALA A 177 6.88 -28.73 1.59
N TRP A 178 7.73 -28.70 0.59
CA TRP A 178 7.93 -27.57 -0.29
C TRP A 178 6.85 -27.54 -1.37
N TYR A 179 6.26 -26.37 -1.56
CA TYR A 179 5.39 -26.07 -2.68
C TYR A 179 6.25 -25.59 -3.85
N HIS A 180 6.06 -26.16 -5.04
CA HIS A 180 6.73 -25.79 -6.29
C HIS A 180 5.71 -25.16 -7.22
N ILE A 181 5.75 -23.84 -7.37
CA ILE A 181 4.68 -23.09 -8.04
C ILE A 181 5.25 -22.19 -9.13
N SER A 182 4.58 -22.12 -10.25
CA SER A 182 4.81 -21.15 -11.32
C SER A 182 4.03 -19.88 -10.98
N PRO A 183 4.68 -18.78 -10.51
CA PRO A 183 3.99 -17.55 -10.15
C PRO A 183 3.53 -16.80 -11.39
N TRP A 184 2.26 -16.43 -11.47
CA TRP A 184 1.71 -15.70 -12.62
C TRP A 184 1.25 -14.30 -12.30
N GLY A 185 0.79 -14.04 -11.09
CA GLY A 185 0.37 -12.72 -10.66
C GLY A 185 0.23 -12.61 -9.15
N LEU A 186 0.19 -11.38 -8.68
CA LEU A 186 -0.22 -11.05 -7.32
C LEU A 186 -1.58 -10.34 -7.40
N SER A 187 -2.51 -10.76 -6.56
CA SER A 187 -3.80 -10.12 -6.37
C SER A 187 -3.88 -9.56 -4.97
N TRP A 188 -4.48 -8.38 -4.84
CA TRP A 188 -4.80 -7.79 -3.55
C TRP A 188 -6.29 -7.99 -3.30
N ASP A 189 -6.65 -8.70 -2.23
CA ASP A 189 -8.02 -8.94 -1.84
C ASP A 189 -8.14 -9.04 -0.31
N ASP A 190 -9.18 -8.45 0.28
CA ASP A 190 -9.42 -8.38 1.73
C ASP A 190 -8.13 -8.04 2.52
N GLU A 191 -7.43 -7.01 2.08
CA GLU A 191 -6.21 -6.48 2.70
C GLU A 191 -5.04 -7.47 2.79
N ASN A 192 -5.02 -8.49 1.94
CA ASN A 192 -3.94 -9.45 1.83
C ASN A 192 -3.45 -9.58 0.39
N TYR A 193 -2.16 -9.85 0.22
CA TYR A 193 -1.63 -10.31 -1.06
C TYR A 193 -1.86 -11.80 -1.22
N TYR A 194 -2.33 -12.14 -2.40
CA TYR A 194 -2.46 -13.53 -2.85
C TYR A 194 -1.58 -13.76 -4.07
N LEU A 195 -0.72 -14.76 -3.99
CA LEU A 195 -0.06 -15.29 -5.17
C LEU A 195 -1.07 -16.10 -5.97
N VAL A 196 -1.27 -15.74 -7.23
CA VAL A 196 -1.97 -16.55 -8.22
C VAL A 196 -0.92 -17.33 -9.00
N GLY A 197 -0.87 -18.63 -8.80
CA GLY A 197 0.17 -19.47 -9.34
C GLY A 197 -0.37 -20.78 -9.93
N TYR A 198 0.34 -21.33 -10.92
CA TYR A 198 0.04 -22.63 -11.48
C TYR A 198 0.82 -23.71 -10.73
N ASP A 199 0.10 -24.69 -10.25
CA ASP A 199 0.62 -25.89 -9.61
C ASP A 199 0.65 -27.00 -10.66
N SER A 200 1.85 -27.43 -11.05
CA SER A 200 2.04 -28.43 -12.11
C SER A 200 1.58 -29.83 -11.68
N ASP A 201 1.72 -30.17 -10.39
CA ASP A 201 1.32 -31.48 -9.86
C ASP A 201 -0.22 -31.61 -9.83
N ALA A 202 -0.91 -30.52 -9.56
CA ALA A 202 -2.36 -30.48 -9.53
C ALA A 202 -2.99 -30.01 -10.85
N GLU A 203 -2.19 -29.61 -11.84
CA GLU A 203 -2.57 -29.09 -13.16
C GLU A 203 -3.62 -27.97 -13.11
N LYS A 204 -3.53 -27.08 -12.10
CA LYS A 204 -4.50 -26.00 -11.88
C LYS A 204 -3.90 -24.73 -11.30
N ILE A 205 -4.63 -23.62 -11.47
CA ILE A 205 -4.36 -22.37 -10.77
C ILE A 205 -4.74 -22.51 -9.30
N LYS A 206 -3.84 -22.11 -8.42
CA LYS A 206 -4.04 -22.05 -6.96
C LYS A 206 -3.71 -20.66 -6.42
N HIS A 207 -4.28 -20.35 -5.27
CA HIS A 207 -4.04 -19.10 -4.55
C HIS A 207 -3.35 -19.39 -3.22
N TYR A 208 -2.36 -18.55 -2.93
CA TYR A 208 -1.61 -18.65 -1.68
C TYR A 208 -1.53 -17.27 -1.04
N ARG A 209 -1.94 -17.14 0.20
CA ARG A 209 -1.72 -15.91 0.95
C ARG A 209 -0.23 -15.72 1.16
N VAL A 210 0.29 -14.56 0.74
CA VAL A 210 1.73 -14.28 0.77
C VAL A 210 2.26 -14.16 2.19
N ASP A 211 1.45 -13.67 3.13
CA ASP A 211 1.80 -13.59 4.55
C ASP A 211 2.04 -14.95 5.22
N LYS A 212 1.52 -16.03 4.63
CA LYS A 212 1.69 -17.42 5.11
C LYS A 212 2.81 -18.19 4.42
N MET A 213 3.51 -17.57 3.48
CA MET A 213 4.64 -18.17 2.78
C MET A 213 5.93 -17.94 3.59
N LEU A 214 6.70 -19.01 3.75
CA LEU A 214 7.99 -18.99 4.44
C LEU A 214 9.09 -19.55 3.53
N HIS A 215 10.32 -19.10 3.74
CA HIS A 215 11.52 -19.64 3.09
C HIS A 215 11.44 -19.63 1.56
N ILE A 216 10.86 -18.56 0.98
CA ILE A 216 10.75 -18.46 -0.48
C ILE A 216 12.12 -18.52 -1.15
N ARG A 217 12.23 -19.30 -2.23
CA ARG A 217 13.44 -19.46 -3.04
C ARG A 217 13.09 -19.57 -4.52
N PHE A 218 13.98 -19.12 -5.38
CA PHE A 218 13.89 -19.33 -6.81
C PHE A 218 14.21 -20.78 -7.16
N SER A 219 13.52 -21.29 -8.16
CA SER A 219 13.88 -22.53 -8.84
C SER A 219 14.68 -22.22 -10.11
N SER A 220 15.53 -23.16 -10.57
CA SER A 220 16.17 -23.05 -11.88
C SER A 220 15.18 -23.25 -13.04
N GLU A 221 14.03 -23.85 -12.76
CA GLU A 221 13.01 -24.18 -13.75
C GLU A 221 12.22 -22.96 -14.22
N ASN A 222 11.84 -22.95 -15.50
CA ASN A 222 10.96 -21.94 -16.06
C ASN A 222 9.49 -22.19 -15.65
N ARG A 223 8.69 -21.11 -15.63
CA ARG A 223 7.26 -21.20 -15.32
C ARG A 223 6.51 -22.05 -16.33
N GLU A 224 5.54 -22.76 -15.84
CA GLU A 224 4.56 -23.55 -16.59
C GLU A 224 3.16 -22.98 -16.45
N GLY A 225 2.21 -23.53 -17.23
CA GLY A 225 0.79 -23.18 -17.12
C GLY A 225 0.39 -21.89 -17.83
N LYS A 226 1.22 -21.32 -18.72
CA LYS A 226 0.92 -20.10 -19.49
C LYS A 226 -0.45 -20.16 -20.20
N LYS A 227 -0.82 -21.32 -20.76
CA LYS A 227 -2.09 -21.53 -21.45
C LYS A 227 -3.32 -21.34 -20.53
N PHE A 228 -3.19 -21.65 -19.25
CA PHE A 228 -4.26 -21.47 -18.26
C PHE A 228 -4.36 -20.02 -17.84
N PHE A 229 -3.21 -19.33 -17.68
CA PHE A 229 -3.17 -17.95 -17.25
C PHE A 229 -3.57 -16.97 -18.38
N ASN A 230 -3.18 -17.22 -19.63
CA ASN A 230 -3.56 -16.36 -20.77
C ASN A 230 -5.08 -16.27 -21.00
N LYS A 231 -5.85 -17.24 -20.50
CA LYS A 231 -7.31 -17.21 -20.52
C LYS A 231 -7.92 -16.44 -19.34
N LEU A 232 -7.09 -16.01 -18.40
CA LEU A 232 -7.50 -15.39 -17.16
C LEU A 232 -7.29 -13.86 -17.27
N ASP A 233 -8.37 -13.10 -17.37
CA ASP A 233 -8.32 -11.69 -17.08
C ASP A 233 -8.22 -11.53 -15.55
N MET A 234 -7.08 -11.10 -15.03
CA MET A 234 -6.83 -10.98 -13.58
C MET A 234 -7.79 -9.99 -12.92
N ALA A 235 -8.19 -8.92 -13.62
CA ALA A 235 -9.14 -7.94 -13.08
C ALA A 235 -10.55 -8.54 -12.97
N ASP A 236 -10.98 -9.25 -14.01
CA ASP A 236 -12.26 -9.96 -14.03
C ASP A 236 -12.26 -11.12 -13.02
N TYR A 237 -11.17 -11.86 -12.94
CA TYR A 237 -10.99 -12.95 -11.98
C TYR A 237 -11.09 -12.49 -10.53
N ALA A 238 -10.45 -11.38 -10.18
CA ALA A 238 -10.51 -10.80 -8.84
C ALA A 238 -11.93 -10.34 -8.49
N LYS A 239 -12.67 -9.77 -9.46
CA LYS A 239 -14.07 -9.37 -9.25
C LYS A 239 -15.00 -10.55 -8.99
N LYS A 240 -14.77 -11.68 -9.67
CA LYS A 240 -15.57 -12.91 -9.52
C LYS A 240 -15.27 -13.68 -8.25
N SER A 241 -14.09 -13.48 -7.65
CA SER A 241 -13.62 -14.21 -6.46
C SER A 241 -13.96 -13.43 -5.19
N PHE A 242 -14.35 -14.14 -4.14
CA PHE A 242 -14.58 -13.60 -2.81
C PHE A 242 -13.52 -14.16 -1.87
N GLY A 243 -12.68 -13.29 -1.28
CA GLY A 243 -11.55 -13.68 -0.44
C GLY A 243 -10.56 -14.60 -1.15
N MET A 244 -10.46 -14.52 -2.48
CA MET A 244 -9.63 -15.40 -3.34
C MET A 244 -9.90 -16.90 -3.14
N PHE A 245 -11.10 -17.26 -2.68
CA PHE A 245 -11.55 -18.66 -2.65
C PHE A 245 -12.03 -19.07 -4.03
N GLY A 246 -11.41 -20.13 -4.54
CA GLY A 246 -11.83 -20.76 -5.78
C GLY A 246 -13.19 -21.44 -5.63
N GLY A 247 -13.93 -21.54 -6.73
CA GLY A 247 -15.20 -22.21 -6.84
C GLY A 247 -15.56 -22.43 -8.31
N LYS A 248 -16.69 -23.07 -8.57
CA LYS A 248 -17.21 -23.17 -9.93
C LYS A 248 -17.71 -21.80 -10.37
N GLU A 249 -17.23 -21.29 -11.48
CA GLU A 249 -17.76 -20.05 -12.07
C GLU A 249 -19.19 -20.27 -12.54
N GLN A 250 -20.09 -19.42 -12.08
CA GLN A 250 -21.52 -19.46 -12.43
C GLN A 250 -22.11 -18.07 -12.51
N THR A 251 -23.10 -17.91 -13.40
CA THR A 251 -23.96 -16.74 -13.41
C THR A 251 -25.04 -16.95 -12.36
N VAL A 252 -25.06 -16.10 -11.35
CA VAL A 252 -26.06 -16.13 -10.27
C VAL A 252 -27.01 -14.95 -10.44
N LYS A 253 -28.32 -15.24 -10.45
CA LYS A 253 -29.36 -14.21 -10.42
C LYS A 253 -29.70 -13.90 -8.98
N LEU A 254 -29.53 -12.65 -8.57
CA LEU A 254 -29.83 -12.17 -7.23
C LEU A 254 -31.06 -11.27 -7.26
N LEU A 255 -31.99 -11.48 -6.33
CA LEU A 255 -33.08 -10.55 -6.01
C LEU A 255 -32.63 -9.73 -4.79
N VAL A 256 -32.56 -8.42 -4.95
CA VAL A 256 -31.94 -7.52 -3.97
C VAL A 256 -32.88 -6.36 -3.65
N LYS A 257 -32.92 -5.93 -2.40
CA LYS A 257 -33.67 -4.73 -1.99
C LYS A 257 -33.06 -3.45 -2.60
N ASN A 258 -33.91 -2.50 -2.99
CA ASN A 258 -33.48 -1.25 -3.62
C ASN A 258 -32.49 -0.43 -2.76
N ASN A 259 -32.59 -0.49 -1.45
CA ASN A 259 -31.66 0.20 -0.54
C ASN A 259 -30.23 -0.40 -0.52
N LEU A 260 -30.03 -1.58 -1.11
CA LEU A 260 -28.72 -2.24 -1.22
C LEU A 260 -28.07 -2.03 -2.59
N VAL A 261 -28.62 -1.18 -3.45
CA VAL A 261 -28.07 -0.93 -4.80
C VAL A 261 -26.61 -0.46 -4.73
N GLY A 262 -26.26 0.38 -3.75
CA GLY A 262 -24.88 0.84 -3.53
C GLY A 262 -23.92 -0.32 -3.28
N VAL A 263 -24.30 -1.30 -2.45
CA VAL A 263 -23.46 -2.48 -2.15
C VAL A 263 -23.20 -3.32 -3.40
N ILE A 264 -24.19 -3.45 -4.29
CA ILE A 264 -24.03 -4.16 -5.58
C ILE A 264 -23.08 -3.39 -6.50
N ILE A 265 -23.26 -2.06 -6.60
CA ILE A 265 -22.41 -1.21 -7.43
C ILE A 265 -20.95 -1.20 -6.89
N ASP A 266 -20.76 -1.09 -5.59
CA ASP A 266 -19.44 -1.10 -4.96
C ASP A 266 -18.70 -2.43 -5.21
N ARG A 267 -19.44 -3.55 -5.24
CA ARG A 267 -18.84 -4.86 -5.45
C ARG A 267 -18.60 -5.21 -6.92
N PHE A 268 -19.57 -4.93 -7.80
CA PHE A 268 -19.55 -5.39 -9.20
C PHE A 268 -19.27 -4.26 -10.20
N GLY A 269 -19.25 -3.01 -9.74
CA GLY A 269 -19.01 -1.82 -10.54
C GLY A 269 -20.30 -1.21 -11.14
N LYS A 270 -20.21 0.04 -11.58
CA LYS A 270 -21.34 0.80 -12.14
C LYS A 270 -21.92 0.21 -13.44
N ASN A 271 -21.16 -0.61 -14.14
CA ASN A 271 -21.59 -1.20 -15.41
C ASN A 271 -22.46 -2.46 -15.23
N VAL A 272 -22.74 -2.87 -13.99
CA VAL A 272 -23.66 -3.97 -13.72
C VAL A 272 -25.07 -3.59 -14.13
N ILE A 273 -25.77 -4.49 -14.85
CA ILE A 273 -27.13 -4.24 -15.33
C ILE A 273 -28.10 -4.63 -14.22
N LEU A 274 -28.90 -3.65 -13.80
CA LEU A 274 -29.93 -3.82 -12.78
C LEU A 274 -31.31 -3.82 -13.46
N PHE A 275 -32.16 -4.77 -13.08
CA PHE A 275 -33.51 -4.89 -13.59
C PHE A 275 -34.51 -4.63 -12.46
N PRO A 276 -35.22 -3.49 -12.41
CA PRO A 276 -36.27 -3.27 -11.44
C PRO A 276 -37.33 -4.40 -11.52
N THR A 277 -37.72 -4.95 -10.39
CA THR A 277 -38.66 -6.07 -10.30
C THR A 277 -40.00 -5.62 -9.72
N ASP A 278 -39.93 -4.82 -8.65
CA ASP A 278 -41.08 -4.20 -7.98
C ASP A 278 -40.62 -2.90 -7.28
N ASP A 279 -41.48 -2.25 -6.49
CA ASP A 279 -41.19 -1.00 -5.80
C ASP A 279 -40.07 -1.13 -4.73
N GLU A 280 -39.81 -2.34 -4.25
CA GLU A 280 -38.85 -2.61 -3.19
C GLU A 280 -37.60 -3.36 -3.65
N HIS A 281 -37.65 -4.01 -4.84
CA HIS A 281 -36.61 -4.94 -5.27
C HIS A 281 -36.17 -4.73 -6.72
N PHE A 282 -34.94 -5.10 -6.99
CA PHE A 282 -34.37 -5.28 -8.33
C PHE A 282 -33.68 -6.65 -8.45
N THR A 283 -33.52 -7.12 -9.67
CA THR A 283 -32.71 -8.31 -9.97
C THR A 283 -31.41 -7.91 -10.67
N VAL A 284 -30.36 -8.69 -10.40
CA VAL A 284 -29.06 -8.54 -11.04
C VAL A 284 -28.47 -9.93 -11.33
N ASN A 285 -27.87 -10.07 -12.52
CA ASN A 285 -27.11 -11.26 -12.88
C ASN A 285 -25.61 -10.99 -12.70
N VAL A 286 -24.96 -11.79 -11.89
CA VAL A 286 -23.52 -11.63 -11.58
C VAL A 286 -22.76 -12.92 -11.86
N ASN A 287 -21.61 -12.82 -12.53
CA ASN A 287 -20.71 -13.95 -12.72
C ASN A 287 -19.75 -14.04 -11.54
N VAL A 288 -19.79 -15.14 -10.81
CA VAL A 288 -19.02 -15.33 -9.58
C VAL A 288 -18.48 -16.75 -9.46
N HIS A 289 -17.40 -16.90 -8.72
CA HIS A 289 -16.98 -18.21 -8.22
C HIS A 289 -17.83 -18.54 -6.98
N VAL A 290 -18.75 -19.48 -7.12
CA VAL A 290 -19.60 -19.92 -6.01
C VAL A 290 -18.74 -20.58 -4.96
N SER A 291 -18.57 -19.93 -3.83
CA SER A 291 -17.70 -20.32 -2.71
C SER A 291 -18.38 -20.04 -1.39
N ARG A 292 -17.84 -20.60 -0.29
CA ARG A 292 -18.34 -20.30 1.06
C ARG A 292 -18.29 -18.82 1.39
N GLN A 293 -17.29 -18.09 0.88
CA GLN A 293 -17.14 -16.66 1.09
C GLN A 293 -18.20 -15.87 0.33
N PHE A 294 -18.50 -16.26 -0.91
CA PHE A 294 -19.62 -15.67 -1.66
C PHE A 294 -20.93 -15.87 -0.92
N LEU A 295 -21.22 -17.08 -0.44
CA LEU A 295 -22.42 -17.35 0.36
C LEU A 295 -22.43 -16.52 1.64
N GLY A 296 -21.29 -16.44 2.38
CA GLY A 296 -21.17 -15.60 3.57
C GLY A 296 -21.44 -14.11 3.27
N TRP A 297 -20.95 -13.60 2.15
CA TRP A 297 -21.23 -12.23 1.70
C TRP A 297 -22.73 -12.04 1.41
N LEU A 298 -23.37 -12.98 0.73
CA LEU A 298 -24.81 -12.94 0.52
C LEU A 298 -25.58 -12.90 1.85
N PHE A 299 -25.23 -13.72 2.83
CA PHE A 299 -25.85 -13.70 4.14
C PHE A 299 -25.69 -12.36 4.88
N SER A 300 -24.57 -11.67 4.69
CA SER A 300 -24.35 -10.35 5.28
C SER A 300 -25.29 -9.25 4.77
N LEU A 301 -25.93 -9.48 3.60
CA LEU A 301 -26.91 -8.55 3.03
C LEU A 301 -28.30 -8.66 3.67
N GLY A 302 -28.50 -9.54 4.66
CA GLY A 302 -29.73 -9.65 5.46
C GLY A 302 -30.94 -10.23 4.71
N GLY A 303 -30.73 -10.90 3.58
CA GLY A 303 -31.79 -11.49 2.76
C GLY A 303 -32.19 -12.90 3.19
N ARG A 304 -33.51 -13.23 3.12
CA ARG A 304 -33.94 -14.62 3.06
C ARG A 304 -33.69 -15.12 1.64
N TYR A 305 -32.72 -16.02 1.47
CA TYR A 305 -32.47 -16.64 0.16
C TYR A 305 -33.53 -17.70 -0.08
N LYS A 306 -34.34 -17.51 -1.12
CA LYS A 306 -34.99 -18.63 -1.75
C LYS A 306 -34.01 -19.21 -2.76
N ASP A 307 -33.72 -20.51 -2.60
CA ASP A 307 -32.87 -21.25 -3.53
C ASP A 307 -33.43 -21.12 -4.97
N CYS A 308 -32.82 -20.23 -5.76
CA CYS A 308 -33.01 -20.22 -7.19
C CYS A 308 -31.82 -20.94 -7.85
N TRP A 309 -31.63 -22.21 -7.50
CA TRP A 309 -30.83 -23.13 -8.26
C TRP A 309 -31.63 -23.59 -9.45
N THR A 310 -31.53 -22.91 -10.57
CA THR A 310 -31.93 -23.52 -11.85
C THR A 310 -30.69 -24.19 -12.40
N GLY A 311 -30.76 -25.54 -12.54
CA GLY A 311 -29.75 -26.48 -12.98
C GLY A 311 -29.11 -26.19 -14.32
#